data_081fd8d2ac7e2bfa0fe7e37a6b45c317
#
_entry.id   081fd8d2ac7e2bfa0fe7e37a6b45c317
#
_cell.length_a   1.000
_cell.length_b   1.000
_cell.length_c   1.000
_cell.angle_alpha   90.00
_cell.angle_beta   90.00
_cell.angle_gamma   90.00
#
_symmetry.space_group_name_H-M   'P 1'
#
loop_
_entity.id
_entity.type
_entity.pdbx_description
1 polymer ?
#
loop_
_entity_poly.entity_id
_entity_poly.type
_entity_poly.pdbx_seq_one_letter_code
_entity_poly.pdbx_strand_id
1 'polypeptide(L)'
;GVDVLFASTKRDSLDTRETTDENILSHEIDLVRALSTVSCILRLRGPSSIAYMPDIIASSRGALQAASSAYSFNSMGCISYMLFIVFSMCSVSTALPIIPSLGSLLYLFVSLPLMGLSLAMTEQKPEGMKEVPPKNDPSQIFGKKERLRAYLHAFMKSVFPAAAPQLLWYIAFVEMLLESEPEFMEQHCGGAKSWSAVLSCDELKNYSGGARTSGSAIALSELILCIIVTSPSFVHKTRTVWQEYPWSRNSFWIPAFSLNIGITAIFLALSLKNVNALPWYFYIIALVCPFICLILAEMLKIYNLKHVKRAETLRRLQFETRLGMWSPK
;
A
#
# COMPACT_ATOMS: atom_id res chain seq x y z
N GLY A 1 5.62 16.17 15.52
CA GLY A 1 6.97 16.67 15.40
C GLY A 1 7.83 16.03 16.46
N VAL A 2 9.01 15.53 16.08
CA VAL A 2 10.01 15.04 17.03
C VAL A 2 10.93 16.22 17.30
N ASP A 3 10.79 16.82 18.47
CA ASP A 3 11.70 17.88 18.90
C ASP A 3 12.97 17.23 19.43
N VAL A 4 14.07 17.45 18.74
CA VAL A 4 15.40 16.97 19.15
C VAL A 4 16.12 18.16 19.80
N LEU A 5 16.29 18.10 21.10
CA LEU A 5 17.02 19.09 21.89
C LEU A 5 18.49 18.70 22.02
N PHE A 6 19.38 19.60 21.58
CA PHE A 6 20.82 19.42 21.74
C PHE A 6 21.33 20.35 22.85
N ALA A 7 21.97 19.78 23.86
CA ALA A 7 22.81 20.50 24.80
C ALA A 7 24.27 20.11 24.51
N SER A 8 25.03 21.02 23.90
CA SER A 8 26.49 20.87 23.72
C SER A 8 27.19 21.62 24.85
N THR A 9 27.78 20.89 25.79
CA THR A 9 28.71 21.45 26.74
C THR A 9 30.10 21.51 26.09
N LYS A 10 30.46 22.68 25.61
CA LYS A 10 31.82 22.98 25.15
C LYS A 10 32.68 23.16 26.39
N ARG A 11 33.53 22.18 26.67
CA ARG A 11 34.61 22.33 27.63
C ARG A 11 35.72 23.08 26.91
N ASP A 12 35.73 24.43 26.98
CA ASP A 12 36.92 25.21 26.67
C ASP A 12 37.84 25.18 27.88
N SER A 13 39.07 24.83 27.58
CA SER A 13 40.18 24.76 28.49
C SER A 13 40.47 26.09 29.16
N LEU A 14 40.48 26.08 30.48
CA LEU A 14 41.21 26.91 31.41
C LEU A 14 42.03 28.09 30.87
N ASP A 15 41.64 29.32 31.27
CA ASP A 15 42.51 30.06 32.22
C ASP A 15 41.76 31.29 32.78
N THR A 16 41.88 31.41 34.13
CA THR A 16 41.84 32.63 34.94
C THR A 16 40.65 33.59 34.84
N ARG A 17 39.61 33.37 35.72
CA ARG A 17 38.99 34.41 36.55
C ARG A 17 37.95 33.79 37.50
N GLU A 18 38.34 33.62 38.74
CA GLU A 18 37.69 32.79 39.76
C GLU A 18 36.41 33.34 40.45
N THR A 19 35.77 34.39 40.00
CA THR A 19 34.60 34.93 40.72
C THR A 19 33.32 35.15 39.92
N THR A 20 33.36 34.98 38.60
CA THR A 20 32.16 35.02 37.74
C THR A 20 31.70 33.63 37.32
N ASP A 21 32.51 32.63 37.50
CA ASP A 21 32.29 31.26 36.92
C ASP A 21 31.30 30.43 37.70
N GLU A 22 31.15 30.62 39.04
CA GLU A 22 30.18 29.84 39.83
C GLU A 22 28.71 30.12 39.39
N ASN A 23 28.38 31.39 39.08
CA ASN A 23 27.03 31.73 38.67
C ASN A 23 26.72 31.24 37.22
N ILE A 24 27.71 31.24 36.32
CA ILE A 24 27.57 30.74 34.98
C ILE A 24 27.44 29.21 35.00
N LEU A 25 28.26 28.54 35.82
CA LEU A 25 28.25 27.08 35.96
C LEU A 25 26.95 26.58 36.61
N SER A 26 26.41 27.30 37.60
CA SER A 26 25.11 27.00 38.21
C SER A 26 23.96 27.14 37.19
N HIS A 27 24.01 28.17 36.38
CA HIS A 27 22.99 28.43 35.36
C HIS A 27 23.03 27.38 34.22
N GLU A 28 24.23 26.91 33.84
CA GLU A 28 24.39 25.81 32.88
C GLU A 28 23.90 24.47 33.44
N ILE A 29 24.17 24.19 34.71
CA ILE A 29 23.72 22.98 35.42
C ILE A 29 22.19 22.98 35.53
N ASP A 30 21.56 24.12 35.82
CA ASP A 30 20.12 24.24 35.93
C ASP A 30 19.44 24.12 34.55
N LEU A 31 20.06 24.66 33.51
CA LEU A 31 19.59 24.48 32.12
C LEU A 31 19.67 23.00 31.69
N VAL A 32 20.77 22.32 31.97
CA VAL A 32 20.94 20.89 31.68
C VAL A 32 19.95 20.06 32.49
N ARG A 33 19.69 20.45 33.76
CA ARG A 33 18.71 19.78 34.63
C ARG A 33 17.28 20.01 34.09
N ALA A 34 16.92 21.23 33.68
CA ALA A 34 15.63 21.55 33.07
C ALA A 34 15.45 20.79 31.76
N LEU A 35 16.47 20.75 30.90
CA LEU A 35 16.43 19.98 29.64
C LEU A 35 16.38 18.47 29.88
N SER A 36 16.92 17.96 31.01
CA SER A 36 16.86 16.54 31.37
C SER A 36 15.47 16.10 31.83
N THR A 37 14.61 17.03 32.26
CA THR A 37 13.23 16.75 32.65
C THR A 37 12.28 16.69 31.46
N VAL A 38 12.68 17.25 30.31
CA VAL A 38 11.87 17.16 29.07
C VAL A 38 11.88 15.68 28.60
N SER A 39 10.69 15.15 28.35
CA SER A 39 10.52 13.80 27.81
C SER A 39 11.04 13.74 26.38
N CYS A 40 12.30 13.40 26.20
CA CYS A 40 12.92 13.15 24.91
C CYS A 40 12.93 11.66 24.59
N ILE A 41 12.49 11.30 23.40
CA ILE A 41 12.54 9.90 22.91
C ILE A 41 14.00 9.45 22.73
N LEU A 42 14.91 10.37 22.40
CA LEU A 42 16.31 10.07 22.15
C LEU A 42 17.22 11.05 22.91
N ARG A 43 18.13 10.51 23.72
CA ARG A 43 19.17 11.28 24.42
C ARG A 43 20.54 10.87 23.90
N LEU A 44 21.22 11.81 23.27
CA LEU A 44 22.59 11.62 22.79
C LEU A 44 23.57 12.19 23.85
N ARG A 45 24.46 11.37 24.35
CA ARG A 45 25.48 11.78 25.33
C ARG A 45 26.87 11.67 24.73
N GLY A 46 27.70 12.70 24.94
CA GLY A 46 29.10 12.72 24.58
C GLY A 46 29.47 13.57 23.38
N PRO A 47 30.73 13.89 23.18
CA PRO A 47 31.20 14.79 22.11
C PRO A 47 31.04 14.20 20.71
N SER A 48 30.93 12.86 20.59
CA SER A 48 30.68 12.18 19.32
C SER A 48 29.19 12.13 18.92
N SER A 49 28.29 12.66 19.78
CA SER A 49 26.84 12.59 19.56
C SER A 49 26.38 13.28 18.27
N ILE A 50 27.07 14.35 17.87
CA ILE A 50 26.79 15.10 16.62
C ILE A 50 27.09 14.24 15.38
N ALA A 51 28.09 13.35 15.44
CA ALA A 51 28.46 12.48 14.32
C ALA A 51 27.35 11.46 13.97
N TYR A 52 26.52 11.07 14.94
CA TYR A 52 25.38 10.14 14.71
C TYR A 52 24.11 10.81 14.19
N MET A 53 24.08 12.14 14.12
CA MET A 53 22.92 12.91 13.67
C MET A 53 22.48 12.56 12.23
N PRO A 54 23.38 12.47 11.26
CA PRO A 54 23.01 12.08 9.90
C PRO A 54 22.35 10.70 9.83
N ASP A 55 22.84 9.74 10.64
CA ASP A 55 22.31 8.38 10.67
C ASP A 55 20.90 8.34 11.27
N ILE A 56 20.66 9.13 12.32
CA ILE A 56 19.34 9.26 12.93
C ILE A 56 18.34 9.91 11.97
N ILE A 57 18.77 10.96 11.27
CA ILE A 57 17.93 11.61 10.25
C ILE A 57 17.65 10.64 9.10
N ALA A 58 18.65 9.88 8.65
CA ALA A 58 18.50 8.88 7.60
C ALA A 58 17.52 7.79 8.02
N SER A 59 17.68 7.25 9.23
CA SER A 59 16.81 6.21 9.80
C SER A 59 15.36 6.71 9.96
N SER A 60 15.15 7.92 10.50
CA SER A 60 13.81 8.48 10.68
C SER A 60 13.10 8.77 9.35
N ARG A 61 13.84 9.29 8.35
CA ARG A 61 13.31 9.43 6.97
C ARG A 61 12.94 8.07 6.39
N GLY A 62 13.76 7.07 6.64
CA GLY A 62 13.53 5.70 6.23
C GLY A 62 12.23 5.15 6.81
N ALA A 63 12.06 5.24 8.11
CA ALA A 63 10.86 4.78 8.79
C ALA A 63 9.58 5.51 8.29
N LEU A 64 9.67 6.83 8.08
CA LEU A 64 8.54 7.60 7.54
C LEU A 64 8.16 7.17 6.12
N GLN A 65 9.15 6.85 5.27
CA GLN A 65 8.89 6.40 3.92
C GLN A 65 8.28 4.99 3.91
N ALA A 66 8.78 4.06 4.74
CA ALA A 66 8.22 2.73 4.90
C ALA A 66 6.77 2.79 5.40
N ALA A 67 6.49 3.61 6.43
CA ALA A 67 5.14 3.85 6.91
C ALA A 67 4.22 4.44 5.83
N SER A 68 4.72 5.41 5.04
CA SER A 68 3.98 5.99 3.90
C SER A 68 3.66 4.95 2.83
N SER A 69 4.58 4.03 2.53
CA SER A 69 4.36 2.93 1.58
C SER A 69 3.31 1.95 2.09
N ALA A 70 3.37 1.57 3.36
CA ALA A 70 2.39 0.71 4.02
C ALA A 70 0.99 1.35 4.03
N TYR A 71 0.92 2.64 4.39
CA TYR A 71 -0.34 3.38 4.35
C TYR A 71 -0.93 3.47 2.94
N SER A 72 -0.10 3.76 1.94
CA SER A 72 -0.54 3.83 0.54
C SER A 72 -1.05 2.48 0.02
N PHE A 73 -0.40 1.38 0.41
CA PHE A 73 -0.84 0.03 0.10
C PHE A 73 -2.18 -0.30 0.75
N ASN A 74 -2.32 -0.06 2.06
CA ASN A 74 -3.56 -0.31 2.78
C ASN A 74 -4.72 0.54 2.23
N SER A 75 -4.46 1.81 1.92
CA SER A 75 -5.46 2.69 1.29
C SER A 75 -5.89 2.17 -0.08
N MET A 76 -4.95 1.71 -0.91
CA MET A 76 -5.27 1.10 -2.21
C MET A 76 -6.14 -0.15 -2.01
N GLY A 77 -5.78 -1.03 -1.06
CA GLY A 77 -6.56 -2.23 -0.77
C GLY A 77 -7.98 -1.92 -0.33
N CYS A 78 -8.16 -0.96 0.60
CA CYS A 78 -9.49 -0.52 1.02
C CYS A 78 -10.31 0.07 -0.14
N ILE A 79 -9.70 0.92 -0.98
CA ILE A 79 -10.38 1.49 -2.16
C ILE A 79 -10.75 0.39 -3.15
N SER A 80 -9.86 -0.58 -3.40
CA SER A 80 -10.15 -1.71 -4.29
C SER A 80 -11.33 -2.55 -3.79
N TYR A 81 -11.40 -2.78 -2.48
CA TYR A 81 -12.53 -3.51 -1.88
C TYR A 81 -13.85 -2.74 -2.00
N MET A 82 -13.83 -1.43 -1.74
CA MET A 82 -15.00 -0.58 -1.93
C MET A 82 -15.46 -0.54 -3.38
N LEU A 83 -14.52 -0.43 -4.33
CA LEU A 83 -14.83 -0.49 -5.76
C LEU A 83 -15.38 -1.85 -6.18
N PHE A 84 -14.84 -2.94 -5.62
CA PHE A 84 -15.36 -4.28 -5.86
C PHE A 84 -16.84 -4.40 -5.41
N ILE A 85 -17.20 -3.85 -4.24
CA ILE A 85 -18.59 -3.78 -3.78
C ILE A 85 -19.45 -2.95 -4.73
N VAL A 86 -18.98 -1.76 -5.13
CA VAL A 86 -19.71 -0.88 -6.05
C VAL A 86 -19.92 -1.56 -7.40
N PHE A 87 -18.89 -2.18 -7.97
CA PHE A 87 -19.01 -2.93 -9.22
C PHE A 87 -19.98 -4.11 -9.09
N SER A 88 -19.99 -4.79 -7.94
CA SER A 88 -20.97 -5.84 -7.65
C SER A 88 -22.40 -5.32 -7.67
N MET A 89 -22.62 -4.12 -7.11
CA MET A 89 -23.96 -3.49 -7.07
C MET A 89 -24.39 -2.89 -8.42
N CYS A 90 -23.41 -2.38 -9.19
CA CYS A 90 -23.66 -1.78 -10.52
C CYS A 90 -23.70 -2.81 -11.64
N SER A 91 -23.50 -4.09 -11.34
CA SER A 91 -23.47 -5.13 -12.36
C SER A 91 -24.81 -5.24 -13.09
N VAL A 92 -24.73 -5.30 -14.41
CA VAL A 92 -25.89 -5.36 -15.31
C VAL A 92 -26.62 -6.71 -15.17
N SER A 93 -25.98 -7.71 -14.58
CA SER A 93 -26.58 -9.03 -14.40
C SER A 93 -27.58 -9.01 -13.25
N THR A 94 -28.61 -9.77 -13.44
CA THR A 94 -29.71 -9.95 -12.47
C THR A 94 -29.26 -10.61 -11.17
N ALA A 95 -28.15 -11.37 -11.20
CA ALA A 95 -27.58 -12.00 -10.02
C ALA A 95 -26.46 -11.13 -9.45
N LEU A 96 -26.59 -10.71 -8.18
CA LEU A 96 -25.55 -9.98 -7.45
C LEU A 96 -24.66 -10.96 -6.69
N PRO A 97 -23.34 -10.78 -6.66
CA PRO A 97 -22.46 -11.59 -5.83
C PRO A 97 -22.81 -11.40 -4.34
N ILE A 98 -22.95 -12.50 -3.61
CA ILE A 98 -23.08 -12.48 -2.16
C ILE A 98 -21.68 -12.49 -1.57
N ILE A 99 -21.23 -11.34 -1.06
CA ILE A 99 -19.89 -11.24 -0.49
C ILE A 99 -19.81 -12.06 0.80
N PRO A 100 -18.95 -13.10 0.87
CA PRO A 100 -18.85 -13.93 2.07
C PRO A 100 -18.24 -13.12 3.21
N SER A 101 -18.95 -13.03 4.34
CA SER A 101 -18.54 -12.25 5.51
C SER A 101 -17.18 -12.70 6.07
N LEU A 102 -16.94 -14.01 6.16
CA LEU A 102 -15.66 -14.57 6.59
C LEU A 102 -14.51 -14.13 5.69
N GLY A 103 -14.69 -14.18 4.38
CA GLY A 103 -13.67 -13.76 3.43
C GLY A 103 -13.39 -12.25 3.51
N SER A 104 -14.43 -11.43 3.74
CA SER A 104 -14.28 -9.99 3.95
C SER A 104 -13.46 -9.68 5.21
N LEU A 105 -13.73 -10.39 6.30
CA LEU A 105 -12.97 -10.29 7.55
C LEU A 105 -11.51 -10.71 7.34
N LEU A 106 -11.26 -11.83 6.67
CA LEU A 106 -9.91 -12.29 6.33
C LEU A 106 -9.17 -11.25 5.49
N TYR A 107 -9.84 -10.66 4.50
CA TYR A 107 -9.25 -9.63 3.67
C TYR A 107 -8.85 -8.39 4.48
N LEU A 108 -9.81 -7.79 5.20
CA LEU A 108 -9.63 -6.49 5.86
C LEU A 108 -8.75 -6.57 7.12
N PHE A 109 -8.87 -7.65 7.90
CA PHE A 109 -8.19 -7.76 9.20
C PHE A 109 -6.95 -8.63 9.21
N VAL A 110 -6.77 -9.48 8.21
CA VAL A 110 -5.60 -10.37 8.13
C VAL A 110 -4.74 -10.04 6.93
N SER A 111 -5.24 -10.22 5.72
CA SER A 111 -4.43 -10.13 4.50
C SER A 111 -3.86 -8.74 4.28
N LEU A 112 -4.69 -7.72 4.38
CA LEU A 112 -4.29 -6.33 4.12
C LEU A 112 -3.33 -5.80 5.19
N PRO A 113 -3.61 -5.93 6.52
CA PRO A 113 -2.69 -5.47 7.56
C PRO A 113 -1.37 -6.25 7.58
N LEU A 114 -1.39 -7.56 7.33
CA LEU A 114 -0.18 -8.39 7.32
C LEU A 114 0.80 -7.94 6.24
N MET A 115 0.31 -7.70 5.01
CA MET A 115 1.14 -7.15 3.95
C MET A 115 1.56 -5.71 4.23
N GLY A 116 0.67 -4.87 4.78
CA GLY A 116 0.98 -3.51 5.20
C GLY A 116 2.08 -3.46 6.26
N LEU A 117 2.03 -4.34 7.26
CA LEU A 117 3.06 -4.47 8.28
C LEU A 117 4.40 -4.91 7.68
N SER A 118 4.38 -5.88 6.78
CA SER A 118 5.57 -6.29 6.04
C SER A 118 6.20 -5.10 5.30
N LEU A 119 5.42 -4.29 4.60
CA LEU A 119 5.92 -3.11 3.89
C LEU A 119 6.49 -2.05 4.85
N ALA A 120 5.93 -1.90 6.06
CA ALA A 120 6.44 -1.00 7.08
C ALA A 120 7.83 -1.41 7.61
N MET A 121 8.18 -2.70 7.49
CA MET A 121 9.50 -3.24 7.88
C MET A 121 10.54 -3.20 6.75
N THR A 122 10.27 -2.51 5.65
CA THR A 122 11.20 -2.40 4.52
C THR A 122 12.42 -1.56 4.91
N GLU A 123 13.62 -2.12 4.76
CA GLU A 123 14.89 -1.41 4.97
C GLU A 123 15.13 -0.35 3.91
N GLN A 124 15.62 0.79 4.34
CA GLN A 124 15.81 1.94 3.46
C GLN A 124 17.27 2.15 3.05
N LYS A 125 17.46 2.70 1.84
CA LYS A 125 18.80 3.07 1.35
C LYS A 125 19.29 4.37 1.98
N PRO A 126 20.61 4.49 2.24
CA PRO A 126 21.23 5.75 2.59
C PRO A 126 21.06 6.83 1.49
N GLU A 127 20.66 6.44 0.29
CA GLU A 127 20.36 7.36 -0.82
C GLU A 127 19.19 8.33 -0.53
N GLY A 128 18.32 8.02 0.44
CA GLY A 128 17.25 8.92 0.89
C GLY A 128 17.75 10.26 1.42
N MET A 129 19.02 10.35 1.81
CA MET A 129 19.65 11.62 2.20
C MET A 129 19.97 12.54 0.99
N LYS A 130 20.01 12.00 -0.23
CA LYS A 130 20.20 12.78 -1.46
C LYS A 130 18.92 13.43 -1.96
N GLU A 131 17.76 13.01 -1.45
CA GLU A 131 16.48 13.64 -1.78
C GLU A 131 16.34 14.98 -1.05
N VAL A 132 15.89 16.00 -1.77
CA VAL A 132 15.62 17.31 -1.17
C VAL A 132 14.51 17.16 -0.13
N PRO A 133 14.73 17.60 1.14
CA PRO A 133 13.70 17.50 2.15
C PRO A 133 12.45 18.28 1.70
N PRO A 134 11.25 17.70 1.88
CA PRO A 134 10.03 18.44 1.60
C PRO A 134 10.02 19.68 2.51
N LYS A 135 9.82 20.88 1.93
CA LYS A 135 9.58 22.08 2.74
C LYS A 135 8.32 21.85 3.55
N ASN A 136 8.35 22.27 4.82
CA ASN A 136 7.20 22.18 5.73
C ASN A 136 6.05 23.16 5.38
N ASP A 137 6.04 23.68 4.16
CA ASP A 137 4.98 24.57 3.69
C ASP A 137 3.86 23.73 3.04
N PRO A 138 2.73 23.51 3.74
CA PRO A 138 1.64 22.67 3.25
C PRO A 138 1.02 23.21 1.96
N SER A 139 1.12 24.51 1.69
CA SER A 139 0.60 25.12 0.46
C SER A 139 1.43 24.76 -0.77
N GLN A 140 2.74 24.54 -0.61
CA GLN A 140 3.65 24.17 -1.67
C GLN A 140 3.74 22.64 -1.87
N ILE A 141 3.53 21.87 -0.79
CA ILE A 141 3.62 20.40 -0.84
C ILE A 141 2.40 19.81 -1.56
N PHE A 142 1.23 20.44 -1.38
CA PHE A 142 -0.05 19.89 -1.89
C PHE A 142 -0.86 20.95 -2.64
N GLY A 143 -0.36 21.43 -3.76
CA GLY A 143 -1.20 22.18 -4.70
C GLY A 143 -2.45 21.36 -5.08
N LYS A 144 -3.61 22.01 -5.29
CA LYS A 144 -4.87 21.33 -5.63
C LYS A 144 -4.71 20.35 -6.79
N LYS A 145 -3.91 20.71 -7.81
CA LYS A 145 -3.63 19.86 -8.98
C LYS A 145 -2.79 18.62 -8.64
N GLU A 146 -1.81 18.75 -7.75
CA GLU A 146 -0.95 17.63 -7.34
C GLU A 146 -1.72 16.63 -6.46
N ARG A 147 -2.56 17.12 -5.55
CA ARG A 147 -3.46 16.29 -4.75
C ARG A 147 -4.43 15.51 -5.65
N LEU A 148 -5.10 16.19 -6.57
CA LEU A 148 -6.02 15.54 -7.50
C LEU A 148 -5.31 14.45 -8.33
N ARG A 149 -4.09 14.73 -8.80
CA ARG A 149 -3.28 13.72 -9.52
C ARG A 149 -2.94 12.53 -8.65
N ALA A 150 -2.55 12.75 -7.39
CA ALA A 150 -2.24 11.68 -6.45
C ALA A 150 -3.48 10.80 -6.18
N TYR A 151 -4.65 11.41 -5.98
CA TYR A 151 -5.90 10.67 -5.82
C TYR A 151 -6.29 9.91 -7.08
N LEU A 152 -6.17 10.54 -8.25
CA LEU A 152 -6.47 9.88 -9.53
C LEU A 152 -5.53 8.69 -9.77
N HIS A 153 -4.25 8.84 -9.44
CA HIS A 153 -3.27 7.76 -9.54
C HIS A 153 -3.61 6.59 -8.61
N ALA A 154 -3.93 6.88 -7.34
CA ALA A 154 -4.34 5.88 -6.37
C ALA A 154 -5.64 5.17 -6.82
N PHE A 155 -6.62 5.93 -7.30
CA PHE A 155 -7.87 5.41 -7.83
C PHE A 155 -7.64 4.49 -9.03
N MET A 156 -6.89 4.94 -10.04
CA MET A 156 -6.59 4.12 -11.23
C MET A 156 -5.85 2.83 -10.87
N LYS A 157 -4.94 2.89 -9.88
CA LYS A 157 -4.23 1.70 -9.37
C LYS A 157 -5.17 0.72 -8.67
N SER A 158 -6.28 1.19 -8.11
CA SER A 158 -7.28 0.38 -7.38
C SER A 158 -8.36 -0.22 -8.28
N VAL A 159 -8.64 0.41 -9.44
CA VAL A 159 -9.71 -0.02 -10.35
C VAL A 159 -9.45 -1.41 -10.92
N PHE A 160 -8.22 -1.68 -11.37
CA PHE A 160 -7.89 -2.97 -12.00
C PHE A 160 -8.02 -4.15 -11.04
N PRO A 161 -7.44 -4.10 -9.81
CA PRO A 161 -7.65 -5.17 -8.83
C PRO A 161 -9.10 -5.36 -8.42
N ALA A 162 -9.96 -4.34 -8.55
CA ALA A 162 -11.38 -4.47 -8.25
C ALA A 162 -12.20 -5.05 -9.41
N ALA A 163 -11.85 -4.70 -10.65
CA ALA A 163 -12.58 -5.13 -11.84
C ALA A 163 -12.28 -6.59 -12.22
N ALA A 164 -11.04 -7.02 -12.07
CA ALA A 164 -10.62 -8.38 -12.44
C ALA A 164 -11.38 -9.47 -11.69
N PRO A 165 -11.52 -9.43 -10.35
CA PRO A 165 -12.32 -10.40 -9.60
C PRO A 165 -13.78 -10.42 -10.00
N GLN A 166 -14.33 -9.27 -10.37
CA GLN A 166 -15.72 -9.18 -10.82
C GLN A 166 -15.94 -9.92 -12.15
N LEU A 167 -15.00 -9.76 -13.08
CA LEU A 167 -15.04 -10.52 -14.34
C LEU A 167 -14.97 -12.03 -14.10
N LEU A 168 -14.04 -12.45 -13.23
CA LEU A 168 -13.89 -13.87 -12.87
C LEU A 168 -15.12 -14.42 -12.14
N TRP A 169 -15.78 -13.59 -11.33
CA TRP A 169 -17.03 -13.99 -10.70
C TRP A 169 -18.09 -14.35 -11.74
N TYR A 170 -18.24 -13.53 -12.78
CA TYR A 170 -19.21 -13.81 -13.85
C TYR A 170 -18.90 -15.12 -14.58
N ILE A 171 -17.63 -15.34 -14.92
CA ILE A 171 -17.21 -16.56 -15.58
C ILE A 171 -17.51 -17.78 -14.69
N ALA A 172 -17.07 -17.73 -13.43
CA ALA A 172 -17.24 -18.83 -12.49
C ALA A 172 -18.72 -19.11 -12.21
N PHE A 173 -19.52 -18.05 -12.02
CA PHE A 173 -20.94 -18.19 -11.73
C PHE A 173 -21.70 -18.87 -12.88
N VAL A 174 -21.49 -18.40 -14.12
CA VAL A 174 -22.20 -18.93 -15.29
C VAL A 174 -21.79 -20.38 -15.55
N GLU A 175 -20.49 -20.70 -15.50
CA GLU A 175 -20.00 -22.05 -15.73
C GLU A 175 -20.48 -23.03 -14.65
N MET A 176 -20.39 -22.65 -13.37
CA MET A 176 -20.89 -23.46 -12.28
C MET A 176 -22.42 -23.68 -12.34
N LEU A 177 -23.17 -22.65 -12.78
CA LEU A 177 -24.63 -22.75 -12.91
C LEU A 177 -25.01 -23.73 -14.01
N LEU A 178 -24.35 -23.64 -15.17
CA LEU A 178 -24.59 -24.50 -16.32
C LEU A 178 -24.27 -25.97 -16.05
N GLU A 179 -23.22 -26.24 -15.27
CA GLU A 179 -22.73 -27.60 -15.03
C GLU A 179 -23.33 -28.23 -13.79
N SER A 180 -23.49 -27.47 -12.70
CA SER A 180 -23.94 -28.02 -11.41
C SER A 180 -25.45 -28.04 -11.22
N GLU A 181 -26.21 -27.19 -11.92
CA GLU A 181 -27.63 -27.02 -11.71
C GLU A 181 -28.44 -26.99 -13.03
N PRO A 182 -28.33 -28.01 -13.89
CA PRO A 182 -29.05 -28.06 -15.15
C PRO A 182 -30.57 -28.09 -14.98
N GLU A 183 -31.08 -28.69 -13.91
CA GLU A 183 -32.51 -28.73 -13.60
C GLU A 183 -33.09 -27.33 -13.32
N PHE A 184 -32.36 -26.50 -12.59
CA PHE A 184 -32.74 -25.12 -12.34
C PHE A 184 -32.82 -24.34 -13.66
N MET A 185 -31.83 -24.51 -14.54
CA MET A 185 -31.77 -23.85 -15.83
C MET A 185 -32.92 -24.28 -16.75
N GLU A 186 -33.31 -25.52 -16.70
CA GLU A 186 -34.42 -26.06 -17.51
C GLU A 186 -35.77 -25.52 -17.02
N GLN A 187 -35.99 -25.50 -15.71
CA GLN A 187 -37.24 -25.07 -15.10
C GLN A 187 -37.48 -23.55 -15.14
N HIS A 188 -36.43 -22.75 -14.93
CA HIS A 188 -36.57 -21.31 -14.67
C HIS A 188 -36.04 -20.44 -15.82
N CYS A 189 -35.11 -20.94 -16.60
CA CYS A 189 -34.47 -20.18 -17.70
C CYS A 189 -34.68 -20.81 -19.07
N GLY A 190 -35.69 -21.69 -19.21
CA GLY A 190 -36.07 -22.29 -20.51
C GLY A 190 -34.97 -23.17 -21.14
N GLY A 191 -34.09 -23.79 -20.37
CA GLY A 191 -33.01 -24.64 -20.86
C GLY A 191 -31.89 -23.86 -21.56
N ALA A 192 -31.67 -22.61 -21.18
CA ALA A 192 -30.63 -21.76 -21.76
C ALA A 192 -29.24 -22.38 -21.61
N LYS A 193 -28.58 -22.67 -22.74
CA LYS A 193 -27.23 -23.23 -22.82
C LYS A 193 -26.16 -22.21 -23.22
N SER A 194 -26.57 -20.98 -23.51
CA SER A 194 -25.66 -19.91 -23.92
C SER A 194 -25.49 -18.85 -22.83
N TRP A 195 -24.31 -18.27 -22.72
CA TRP A 195 -23.99 -17.21 -21.79
C TRP A 195 -24.97 -16.03 -21.86
N SER A 196 -25.34 -15.60 -23.06
CA SER A 196 -26.27 -14.49 -23.26
C SER A 196 -27.67 -14.78 -22.73
N ALA A 197 -28.15 -16.01 -22.89
CA ALA A 197 -29.45 -16.44 -22.42
C ALA A 197 -29.47 -16.58 -20.89
N VAL A 198 -28.37 -17.07 -20.27
CA VAL A 198 -28.23 -17.11 -18.82
C VAL A 198 -28.29 -15.70 -18.23
N LEU A 199 -27.52 -14.76 -18.77
CA LEU A 199 -27.46 -13.39 -18.27
C LEU A 199 -28.78 -12.61 -18.43
N SER A 200 -29.64 -13.01 -19.34
CA SER A 200 -30.98 -12.39 -19.56
C SER A 200 -32.10 -13.00 -18.71
N CYS A 201 -31.81 -14.05 -17.94
CA CYS A 201 -32.83 -14.74 -17.12
C CYS A 201 -33.11 -13.94 -15.84
N ASP A 202 -34.33 -13.39 -15.69
CA ASP A 202 -34.76 -12.58 -14.53
C ASP A 202 -34.86 -13.37 -13.22
N GLU A 203 -35.10 -14.68 -13.31
CA GLU A 203 -35.21 -15.57 -12.13
C GLU A 203 -33.88 -15.72 -11.37
N LEU A 204 -32.74 -15.41 -12.00
CA LEU A 204 -31.44 -15.42 -11.35
C LEU A 204 -31.31 -14.38 -10.22
N LYS A 205 -32.19 -13.36 -10.16
CA LYS A 205 -32.21 -12.40 -9.04
C LYS A 205 -32.41 -13.07 -7.70
N ASN A 206 -33.29 -14.06 -7.66
CA ASN A 206 -33.67 -14.75 -6.44
C ASN A 206 -32.87 -16.04 -6.20
N TYR A 207 -31.98 -16.39 -7.14
CA TYR A 207 -31.16 -17.58 -7.00
C TYR A 207 -30.17 -17.46 -5.84
N SER A 208 -30.25 -18.38 -4.87
CA SER A 208 -29.39 -18.43 -3.68
C SER A 208 -28.54 -19.71 -3.59
N GLY A 209 -28.42 -20.44 -4.69
CA GLY A 209 -27.75 -21.75 -4.72
C GLY A 209 -26.23 -21.71 -4.56
N GLY A 210 -25.64 -22.91 -4.61
CA GLY A 210 -24.21 -23.14 -4.37
C GLY A 210 -23.29 -22.43 -5.35
N ALA A 211 -23.67 -22.32 -6.62
CA ALA A 211 -22.89 -21.65 -7.65
C ALA A 211 -22.63 -20.16 -7.32
N ARG A 212 -23.63 -19.45 -6.75
CA ARG A 212 -23.51 -18.04 -6.36
C ARG A 212 -22.53 -17.85 -5.20
N THR A 213 -22.61 -18.69 -4.17
CA THR A 213 -21.74 -18.60 -2.99
C THR A 213 -20.31 -18.99 -3.31
N SER A 214 -20.11 -20.05 -4.08
CA SER A 214 -18.78 -20.50 -4.51
C SER A 214 -18.13 -19.49 -5.47
N GLY A 215 -18.89 -18.95 -6.44
CA GLY A 215 -18.41 -17.89 -7.32
C GLY A 215 -17.97 -16.63 -6.55
N SER A 216 -18.71 -16.24 -5.53
CA SER A 216 -18.36 -15.07 -4.69
C SER A 216 -17.11 -15.31 -3.85
N ALA A 217 -16.88 -16.55 -3.36
CA ALA A 217 -15.65 -16.91 -2.67
C ALA A 217 -14.44 -16.87 -3.60
N ILE A 218 -14.59 -17.33 -4.84
CA ILE A 218 -13.55 -17.24 -5.87
C ILE A 218 -13.20 -15.78 -6.17
N ALA A 219 -14.20 -14.93 -6.40
CA ALA A 219 -13.98 -13.53 -6.70
C ALA A 219 -13.23 -12.81 -5.56
N LEU A 220 -13.60 -13.07 -4.31
CA LEU A 220 -12.93 -12.47 -3.17
C LEU A 220 -11.50 -13.00 -2.99
N SER A 221 -11.27 -14.30 -3.24
CA SER A 221 -9.92 -14.87 -3.23
C SER A 221 -9.05 -14.24 -4.31
N GLU A 222 -9.60 -14.01 -5.48
CA GLU A 222 -8.92 -13.33 -6.58
C GLU A 222 -8.58 -11.87 -6.25
N LEU A 223 -9.49 -11.15 -5.58
CA LEU A 223 -9.20 -9.81 -5.07
C LEU A 223 -8.00 -9.82 -4.12
N ILE A 224 -7.96 -10.78 -3.18
CA ILE A 224 -6.84 -10.95 -2.26
C ILE A 224 -5.55 -11.19 -3.04
N LEU A 225 -5.55 -12.11 -4.00
CA LEU A 225 -4.38 -12.42 -4.83
C LEU A 225 -3.91 -11.22 -5.64
N CYS A 226 -4.81 -10.48 -6.29
CA CYS A 226 -4.48 -9.27 -7.03
C CYS A 226 -3.79 -8.23 -6.14
N ILE A 227 -4.28 -8.00 -4.93
CA ILE A 227 -3.71 -7.03 -3.98
C ILE A 227 -2.35 -7.51 -3.47
N ILE A 228 -2.22 -8.79 -3.09
CA ILE A 228 -0.96 -9.35 -2.59
C ILE A 228 0.11 -9.32 -3.69
N VAL A 229 -0.23 -9.71 -4.92
CA VAL A 229 0.71 -9.71 -6.05
C VAL A 229 1.10 -8.30 -6.48
N THR A 230 0.26 -7.28 -6.26
CA THR A 230 0.62 -5.87 -6.52
C THR A 230 1.46 -5.24 -5.40
N SER A 231 1.60 -5.87 -4.22
CA SER A 231 2.36 -5.33 -3.08
C SER A 231 3.83 -5.01 -3.38
N PRO A 232 4.59 -5.76 -4.23
CA PRO A 232 5.97 -5.42 -4.58
C PRO A 232 6.14 -4.03 -5.18
N SER A 233 5.11 -3.54 -5.86
CA SER A 233 5.10 -2.18 -6.43
C SER A 233 5.24 -1.07 -5.38
N PHE A 234 5.00 -1.37 -4.10
CA PHE A 234 5.10 -0.42 -2.98
C PHE A 234 6.39 -0.52 -2.19
N VAL A 235 7.16 -1.61 -2.33
CA VAL A 235 8.45 -1.80 -1.63
C VAL A 235 9.45 -0.72 -2.05
N HIS A 236 9.52 -0.41 -3.35
CA HIS A 236 10.42 0.60 -3.88
C HIS A 236 9.65 1.79 -4.40
N LYS A 237 9.94 2.99 -3.90
CA LYS A 237 9.28 4.22 -4.36
C LYS A 237 9.75 4.66 -5.75
N THR A 238 11.05 4.55 -6.02
CA THR A 238 11.69 5.14 -7.21
C THR A 238 12.13 4.13 -8.27
N ARG A 239 12.17 2.84 -7.93
CA ARG A 239 12.58 1.75 -8.82
C ARG A 239 11.43 0.84 -9.13
N THR A 240 11.48 0.20 -10.29
CA THR A 240 10.50 -0.82 -10.67
C THR A 240 10.85 -2.17 -10.05
N VAL A 241 9.86 -3.05 -9.91
CA VAL A 241 10.07 -4.41 -9.42
C VAL A 241 11.07 -5.19 -10.26
N TRP A 242 11.16 -4.89 -11.57
CA TRP A 242 12.10 -5.50 -12.50
C TRP A 242 13.55 -5.05 -12.32
N GLN A 243 13.78 -3.87 -11.73
CA GLN A 243 15.13 -3.32 -11.48
C GLN A 243 15.69 -3.76 -10.13
N GLU A 244 14.82 -3.98 -9.16
CA GLU A 244 15.22 -4.39 -7.81
C GLU A 244 14.13 -5.28 -7.22
N TYR A 245 14.52 -6.48 -6.82
CA TYR A 245 13.60 -7.46 -6.27
C TYR A 245 13.10 -7.03 -4.88
N PRO A 246 11.81 -7.27 -4.54
CA PRO A 246 11.23 -6.84 -3.28
C PRO A 246 11.90 -7.49 -2.06
N TRP A 247 12.33 -8.74 -2.18
CA TRP A 247 12.98 -9.48 -1.09
C TRP A 247 14.41 -9.03 -0.77
N SER A 248 15.07 -8.28 -1.67
CA SER A 248 16.44 -7.79 -1.43
C SER A 248 16.51 -6.79 -0.27
N ARG A 249 15.37 -6.19 0.13
CA ARG A 249 15.29 -5.17 1.16
C ARG A 249 14.24 -5.44 2.22
N ASN A 250 13.41 -6.40 1.99
CA ASN A 250 12.31 -6.75 2.86
C ASN A 250 12.28 -8.25 3.05
N SER A 251 13.03 -8.73 4.04
CA SER A 251 13.07 -10.14 4.40
C SER A 251 11.71 -10.67 4.87
N PHE A 252 10.87 -9.78 5.43
CA PHE A 252 9.53 -10.12 5.91
C PHE A 252 8.49 -10.21 4.79
N TRP A 253 8.81 -9.73 3.58
CA TRP A 253 7.86 -9.74 2.47
C TRP A 253 7.52 -11.16 2.02
N ILE A 254 8.54 -12.05 1.88
CA ILE A 254 8.32 -13.44 1.46
C ILE A 254 7.44 -14.21 2.46
N PRO A 255 7.74 -14.24 3.77
CA PRO A 255 6.88 -14.93 4.73
C PRO A 255 5.46 -14.36 4.79
N ALA A 256 5.29 -13.04 4.73
CA ALA A 256 3.97 -12.43 4.71
C ALA A 256 3.19 -12.78 3.43
N PHE A 257 3.84 -12.79 2.28
CA PHE A 257 3.28 -13.19 1.00
C PHE A 257 2.85 -14.66 1.02
N SER A 258 3.73 -15.56 1.46
CA SER A 258 3.45 -17.00 1.53
C SER A 258 2.32 -17.32 2.51
N LEU A 259 2.29 -16.66 3.66
CA LEU A 259 1.24 -16.82 4.66
C LEU A 259 -0.12 -16.37 4.11
N ASN A 260 -0.16 -15.25 3.41
CA ASN A 260 -1.40 -14.75 2.78
C ASN A 260 -1.91 -15.71 1.69
N ILE A 261 -1.02 -16.24 0.85
CA ILE A 261 -1.41 -17.25 -0.15
C ILE A 261 -1.97 -18.49 0.56
N GLY A 262 -1.30 -18.97 1.62
CA GLY A 262 -1.77 -20.13 2.38
C GLY A 262 -3.17 -19.90 2.99
N ILE A 263 -3.40 -18.77 3.63
CA ILE A 263 -4.71 -18.40 4.20
C ILE A 263 -5.77 -18.33 3.09
N THR A 264 -5.45 -17.71 1.95
CA THR A 264 -6.38 -17.59 0.82
C THR A 264 -6.73 -18.96 0.24
N ALA A 265 -5.74 -19.85 0.11
CA ALA A 265 -5.94 -21.22 -0.37
C ALA A 265 -6.84 -22.03 0.60
N ILE A 266 -6.60 -21.92 1.91
CA ILE A 266 -7.46 -22.56 2.93
C ILE A 266 -8.88 -22.02 2.85
N PHE A 267 -9.06 -20.68 2.79
CA PHE A 267 -10.37 -20.07 2.66
C PHE A 267 -11.10 -20.57 1.40
N LEU A 268 -10.39 -20.64 0.27
CA LEU A 268 -10.95 -21.13 -0.99
C LEU A 268 -11.35 -22.60 -0.88
N ALA A 269 -10.49 -23.45 -0.32
CA ALA A 269 -10.75 -24.88 -0.14
C ALA A 269 -11.99 -25.15 0.76
N LEU A 270 -12.18 -24.32 1.81
CA LEU A 270 -13.34 -24.43 2.70
C LEU A 270 -14.64 -23.89 2.06
N SER A 271 -14.53 -22.95 1.13
CA SER A 271 -15.68 -22.29 0.51
C SER A 271 -16.17 -22.97 -0.76
N LEU A 272 -15.29 -23.69 -1.46
CA LEU A 272 -15.65 -24.38 -2.71
C LEU A 272 -16.26 -25.74 -2.44
N LYS A 273 -17.50 -25.93 -2.89
CA LYS A 273 -18.19 -27.23 -2.81
C LYS A 273 -18.05 -28.07 -4.08
N ASN A 274 -17.91 -27.47 -5.27
CA ASN A 274 -17.88 -28.14 -6.56
C ASN A 274 -16.78 -27.59 -7.46
N VAL A 275 -15.51 -27.93 -7.15
CA VAL A 275 -14.35 -27.44 -7.92
C VAL A 275 -14.30 -28.01 -9.35
N ASN A 276 -14.83 -29.22 -9.53
CA ASN A 276 -14.76 -29.94 -10.82
C ASN A 276 -15.65 -29.33 -11.93
N ALA A 277 -16.56 -28.42 -11.54
CA ALA A 277 -17.44 -27.73 -12.49
C ALA A 277 -16.76 -26.56 -13.24
N LEU A 278 -15.52 -26.22 -12.88
CA LEU A 278 -14.83 -25.13 -13.55
C LEU A 278 -13.93 -25.61 -14.67
N PRO A 279 -14.03 -25.02 -15.87
CA PRO A 279 -13.20 -25.40 -17.01
C PRO A 279 -11.73 -25.03 -16.77
N TRP A 280 -10.82 -25.79 -17.36
CA TRP A 280 -9.37 -25.61 -17.17
C TRP A 280 -8.85 -24.21 -17.52
N TYR A 281 -9.43 -23.56 -18.54
CA TYR A 281 -9.02 -22.20 -18.93
C TYR A 281 -9.31 -21.15 -17.85
N PHE A 282 -10.31 -21.38 -17.00
CA PHE A 282 -10.62 -20.52 -15.87
C PHE A 282 -9.43 -20.37 -14.90
N TYR A 283 -8.78 -21.47 -14.57
CA TYR A 283 -7.61 -21.46 -13.67
C TYR A 283 -6.43 -20.68 -14.27
N ILE A 284 -6.25 -20.75 -15.59
CA ILE A 284 -5.22 -19.95 -16.29
C ILE A 284 -5.55 -18.48 -16.19
N ILE A 285 -6.79 -18.08 -16.44
CA ILE A 285 -7.21 -16.67 -16.35
C ILE A 285 -7.03 -16.17 -14.92
N ALA A 286 -7.47 -16.92 -13.91
CA ALA A 286 -7.31 -16.58 -12.51
C ALA A 286 -5.83 -16.45 -12.09
N LEU A 287 -4.95 -17.26 -12.62
CA LEU A 287 -3.51 -17.15 -12.35
C LEU A 287 -2.87 -15.94 -13.04
N VAL A 288 -3.25 -15.64 -14.27
CA VAL A 288 -2.65 -14.56 -15.09
C VAL A 288 -3.14 -13.18 -14.64
N CYS A 289 -4.36 -13.06 -14.16
CA CYS A 289 -5.00 -11.80 -13.82
C CYS A 289 -4.23 -10.97 -12.77
N PRO A 290 -3.75 -11.54 -11.64
CA PRO A 290 -2.93 -10.81 -10.66
C PRO A 290 -1.62 -10.26 -11.26
N PHE A 291 -0.99 -10.99 -12.18
CA PHE A 291 0.22 -10.52 -12.86
C PHE A 291 -0.07 -9.36 -13.81
N ILE A 292 -1.19 -9.39 -14.51
CA ILE A 292 -1.63 -8.23 -15.32
C ILE A 292 -1.84 -7.02 -14.41
N CYS A 293 -2.47 -7.17 -13.25
CA CYS A 293 -2.64 -6.11 -12.27
C CYS A 293 -1.30 -5.54 -11.80
N LEU A 294 -0.29 -6.38 -11.55
CA LEU A 294 1.07 -5.95 -11.21
C LEU A 294 1.71 -5.14 -12.34
N ILE A 295 1.65 -5.63 -13.58
CA ILE A 295 2.20 -4.94 -14.74
C ILE A 295 1.56 -3.55 -14.90
N LEU A 296 0.24 -3.46 -14.81
CA LEU A 296 -0.49 -2.20 -14.89
C LEU A 296 -0.12 -1.26 -13.73
N ALA A 297 0.01 -1.77 -12.51
CA ALA A 297 0.45 -0.99 -11.36
C ALA A 297 1.86 -0.41 -11.56
N GLU A 298 2.79 -1.20 -12.12
CA GLU A 298 4.15 -0.74 -12.44
C GLU A 298 4.17 0.28 -13.59
N MET A 299 3.35 0.11 -14.63
CA MET A 299 3.21 1.09 -15.71
C MET A 299 2.71 2.44 -15.19
N LEU A 300 1.67 2.43 -14.34
CA LEU A 300 1.18 3.65 -13.67
C LEU A 300 2.25 4.30 -12.79
N LYS A 301 3.04 3.50 -12.10
CA LYS A 301 4.18 3.98 -11.29
C LYS A 301 5.23 4.67 -12.14
N ILE A 302 5.65 4.06 -13.26
CA ILE A 302 6.64 4.64 -14.19
C ILE A 302 6.12 5.98 -14.73
N TYR A 303 4.85 6.04 -15.10
CA TYR A 303 4.23 7.28 -15.58
C TYR A 303 4.28 8.38 -14.50
N ASN A 304 3.93 8.04 -13.26
CA ASN A 304 3.97 8.99 -12.16
C ASN A 304 5.40 9.43 -11.80
N LEU A 305 6.38 8.53 -11.84
CA LEU A 305 7.79 8.83 -11.57
C LEU A 305 8.37 9.88 -12.53
N LYS A 306 7.98 9.85 -13.81
CA LYS A 306 8.40 10.87 -14.77
C LYS A 306 7.94 12.28 -14.37
N HIS A 307 6.72 12.39 -13.84
CA HIS A 307 6.17 13.67 -13.38
C HIS A 307 6.81 14.12 -12.06
N VAL A 308 7.01 13.22 -11.11
CA VAL A 308 7.67 13.52 -9.83
C VAL A 308 9.10 14.01 -10.06
N LYS A 309 9.89 13.33 -10.89
CA LYS A 309 11.25 13.76 -11.23
C LYS A 309 11.29 15.15 -11.85
N ARG A 310 10.37 15.48 -12.77
CA ARG A 310 10.26 16.83 -13.34
C ARG A 310 9.97 17.89 -12.27
N ALA A 311 9.03 17.63 -11.39
CA ALA A 311 8.68 18.53 -10.30
C ALA A 311 9.87 18.74 -9.33
N GLU A 312 10.62 17.68 -9.06
CA GLU A 312 11.82 17.72 -8.22
C GLU A 312 12.97 18.54 -8.86
N THR A 313 13.20 18.37 -10.15
CA THR A 313 14.16 19.16 -10.91
C THR A 313 13.80 20.65 -10.87
N LEU A 314 12.53 20.98 -11.10
CA LEU A 314 12.04 22.36 -11.01
C LEU A 314 12.22 22.95 -9.60
N ARG A 315 11.98 22.18 -8.54
CA ARG A 315 12.22 22.62 -7.15
C ARG A 315 13.69 22.86 -6.87
N ARG A 316 14.59 22.00 -7.37
CA ARG A 316 16.05 22.20 -7.27
C ARG A 316 16.47 23.48 -7.95
N LEU A 317 16.06 23.71 -9.18
CA LEU A 317 16.35 24.95 -9.92
C LEU A 317 15.85 26.21 -9.19
N GLN A 318 14.63 26.16 -8.64
CA GLN A 318 14.08 27.27 -7.85
C GLN A 318 14.89 27.52 -6.56
N PHE A 319 15.42 26.48 -5.94
CA PHE A 319 16.24 26.60 -4.75
C PHE A 319 17.61 27.21 -5.08
N GLU A 320 18.25 26.71 -6.13
CA GLU A 320 19.56 27.21 -6.60
C GLU A 320 19.49 28.68 -7.05
N THR A 321 18.43 29.04 -7.79
CA THR A 321 18.24 30.45 -8.22
C THR A 321 18.00 31.37 -7.05
N ARG A 322 17.26 30.96 -6.03
CA ARG A 322 17.02 31.78 -4.82
C ARG A 322 18.30 31.97 -3.99
N LEU A 323 19.13 30.94 -3.83
CA LEU A 323 20.42 31.06 -3.16
C LEU A 323 21.36 31.99 -3.92
N GLY A 324 21.36 31.94 -5.24
CA GLY A 324 22.18 32.86 -6.09
C GLY A 324 21.77 34.32 -5.99
N MET A 325 20.48 34.61 -5.75
CA MET A 325 19.99 36.01 -5.58
C MET A 325 20.31 36.63 -4.21
N TRP A 326 20.62 35.83 -3.20
CA TRP A 326 20.90 36.31 -1.84
C TRP A 326 22.39 36.25 -1.48
N SER A 327 23.26 35.84 -2.39
CA SER A 327 24.70 35.95 -2.19
C SER A 327 25.10 37.41 -2.39
N PRO A 328 25.54 38.13 -1.34
CA PRO A 328 26.12 39.47 -1.52
C PRO A 328 27.36 39.32 -2.38
N LYS A 329 27.43 40.09 -3.46
CA LYS A 329 28.64 40.25 -4.28
C LYS A 329 29.73 40.95 -3.49
#